data_36ed4920ff43b929b27b62b704069312
#
_entry.id   36ed4920ff43b929b27b62b704069312
#
_cell.length_a   1.000
_cell.length_b   1.000
_cell.length_c   1.000
_cell.angle_alpha   90.00
_cell.angle_beta   90.00
_cell.angle_gamma   90.00
#
_symmetry.space_group_name_H-M   'P 1'
#
loop_
_entity.id
_entity.type
_entity.pdbx_description
1 polymer ?
#
loop_
_entity_poly.entity_id
_entity_poly.type
_entity_poly.pdbx_seq_one_letter_code
_entity_poly.pdbx_strand_id
1 'polypeptide(L)'
;MKGVALPLAITLAVQALTSMAMIAPSVLAPVVAPQLGVSAQGIGWLVALEYVFAMLSGLACGALIARYGPVRVCQISIGLAAAGLALGTGALLPLVFAAAGLIGSGYGMVNPVASHILASAAPPRMMSLIFSIKQTGVPLGGALAGALIPSLVLYLGWRGSAAAAALLCAAAVLAIQPARAREAAAQFPRGSGSMSDFFAPLGMVLANAPVLELAIVSMIFGSAQLALIVYFVSYLNLELGYSLVGAGLIYSVAHGAGVVGRITWGAVADRWLSSRSMLGLLGLMMASAGTAVANFDANWPLPAVVLVSALFGASAVGWNGVYLAEVARRAPPGRVGAITGGTQFFTFVGALAAPPLFGLVVGITGSYGKAYLLFCLLPALAGVRMLFGARANAGSTQ
;
A
#
# COMPACT_ATOMS: atom_id res chain seq x y z
N MET A 1 -9.18 23.76 -12.45
CA MET A 1 -9.68 22.64 -11.64
C MET A 1 -10.78 21.79 -12.31
N LYS A 2 -11.71 22.37 -13.13
CA LYS A 2 -12.81 21.58 -13.72
C LYS A 2 -12.36 20.40 -14.62
N GLY A 3 -11.24 20.52 -15.34
CA GLY A 3 -10.74 19.44 -16.23
C GLY A 3 -10.02 18.28 -15.52
N VAL A 4 -9.51 18.48 -14.29
CA VAL A 4 -8.74 17.48 -13.52
C VAL A 4 -9.61 16.71 -12.52
N ALA A 5 -10.75 17.28 -12.10
CA ALA A 5 -11.56 16.71 -11.04
C ALA A 5 -12.08 15.30 -11.35
N LEU A 6 -12.58 15.07 -12.56
CA LEU A 6 -13.09 13.76 -12.96
C LEU A 6 -11.97 12.72 -13.11
N PRO A 7 -10.85 12.98 -13.82
CA PRO A 7 -9.69 12.07 -13.84
C PRO A 7 -9.16 11.72 -12.44
N LEU A 8 -9.05 12.71 -11.55
CA LEU A 8 -8.61 12.50 -10.17
C LEU A 8 -9.61 11.64 -9.38
N ALA A 9 -10.92 11.93 -9.48
CA ALA A 9 -11.96 11.15 -8.80
C ALA A 9 -11.95 9.68 -9.28
N ILE A 10 -11.85 9.45 -10.59
CA ILE A 10 -11.77 8.10 -11.15
C ILE A 10 -10.55 7.37 -10.62
N THR A 11 -9.35 7.96 -10.74
CA THR A 11 -8.12 7.30 -10.34
C THR A 11 -8.03 7.09 -8.82
N LEU A 12 -8.61 7.98 -8.03
CA LEU A 12 -8.72 7.84 -6.57
C LEU A 12 -9.67 6.70 -6.21
N ALA A 13 -10.85 6.62 -6.84
CA ALA A 13 -11.82 5.56 -6.61
C ALA A 13 -11.27 4.18 -7.02
N VAL A 14 -10.61 4.09 -8.19
CA VAL A 14 -9.92 2.88 -8.65
C VAL A 14 -8.88 2.44 -7.63
N GLN A 15 -8.05 3.37 -7.14
CA GLN A 15 -7.03 3.07 -6.13
C GLN A 15 -7.66 2.59 -4.82
N ALA A 16 -8.72 3.25 -4.33
CA ALA A 16 -9.36 2.89 -3.07
C ALA A 16 -10.01 1.50 -3.15
N LEU A 17 -10.75 1.22 -4.21
CA LEU A 17 -11.45 -0.06 -4.37
C LEU A 17 -10.50 -1.24 -4.61
N THR A 18 -9.46 -1.06 -5.42
CA THR A 18 -8.46 -2.12 -5.63
C THR A 18 -7.61 -2.34 -4.38
N SER A 19 -7.31 -1.28 -3.61
CA SER A 19 -6.64 -1.41 -2.31
C SER A 19 -7.54 -2.10 -1.28
N MET A 20 -8.83 -1.79 -1.23
CA MET A 20 -9.79 -2.49 -0.39
C MET A 20 -9.83 -3.99 -0.74
N ALA A 21 -9.87 -4.33 -2.03
CA ALA A 21 -9.86 -5.72 -2.48
C ALA A 21 -8.58 -6.46 -2.12
N MET A 22 -7.41 -5.80 -2.25
CA MET A 22 -6.09 -6.33 -1.89
C MET A 22 -5.95 -6.61 -0.39
N ILE A 23 -6.62 -5.81 0.45
CA ILE A 23 -6.56 -5.92 1.91
C ILE A 23 -7.64 -6.87 2.46
N ALA A 24 -8.73 -7.07 1.72
CA ALA A 24 -9.85 -7.90 2.15
C ALA A 24 -9.48 -9.30 2.65
N PRO A 25 -8.61 -10.08 1.97
CA PRO A 25 -8.17 -11.39 2.46
C PRO A 25 -7.50 -11.32 3.83
N SER A 26 -6.68 -10.30 4.09
CA SER A 26 -6.01 -10.10 5.38
C SER A 26 -7.00 -9.80 6.52
N VAL A 27 -8.03 -8.99 6.24
CA VAL A 27 -9.09 -8.66 7.21
C VAL A 27 -9.98 -9.86 7.49
N LEU A 28 -10.22 -10.70 6.49
CA LEU A 28 -11.03 -11.92 6.60
C LEU A 28 -10.23 -13.13 7.15
N ALA A 29 -8.90 -13.06 7.20
CA ALA A 29 -8.05 -14.19 7.57
C ALA A 29 -8.46 -14.88 8.90
N PRO A 30 -8.82 -14.17 9.98
CA PRO A 30 -9.24 -14.81 11.24
C PRO A 30 -10.45 -15.73 11.09
N VAL A 31 -11.37 -15.43 10.18
CA VAL A 31 -12.62 -16.17 9.98
C VAL A 31 -12.48 -17.24 8.87
N VAL A 32 -11.71 -16.94 7.82
CA VAL A 32 -11.61 -17.80 6.64
C VAL A 32 -10.56 -18.90 6.83
N ALA A 33 -9.43 -18.61 7.47
CA ALA A 33 -8.33 -19.55 7.62
C ALA A 33 -8.74 -20.86 8.34
N PRO A 34 -9.48 -20.82 9.44
CA PRO A 34 -9.96 -22.07 10.10
C PRO A 34 -10.86 -22.92 9.19
N GLN A 35 -11.69 -22.30 8.35
CA GLN A 35 -12.59 -23.01 7.44
C GLN A 35 -11.84 -23.67 6.27
N LEU A 36 -10.65 -23.15 5.93
CA LEU A 36 -9.76 -23.74 4.92
C LEU A 36 -8.79 -24.75 5.51
N GLY A 37 -8.82 -24.97 6.84
CA GLY A 37 -7.87 -25.86 7.52
C GLY A 37 -6.43 -25.33 7.53
N VAL A 38 -6.24 -24.01 7.41
CA VAL A 38 -4.92 -23.36 7.39
C VAL A 38 -4.79 -22.38 8.55
N SER A 39 -3.56 -22.04 8.91
CA SER A 39 -3.32 -21.03 9.94
C SER A 39 -3.50 -19.62 9.41
N ALA A 40 -4.03 -18.71 10.25
CA ALA A 40 -4.16 -17.30 9.88
C ALA A 40 -2.80 -16.62 9.58
N GLN A 41 -1.71 -17.13 10.16
CA GLN A 41 -0.35 -16.65 9.88
C GLN A 41 0.07 -16.90 8.43
N GLY A 42 -0.50 -17.93 7.78
CA GLY A 42 -0.26 -18.27 6.39
C GLY A 42 -0.73 -17.21 5.38
N ILE A 43 -1.55 -16.23 5.81
CA ILE A 43 -2.01 -15.13 4.93
C ILE A 43 -0.84 -14.38 4.29
N GLY A 44 0.32 -14.33 4.94
CA GLY A 44 1.50 -13.68 4.39
C GLY A 44 1.96 -14.24 3.05
N TRP A 45 1.83 -15.55 2.84
CA TRP A 45 2.16 -16.18 1.55
C TRP A 45 1.16 -15.80 0.46
N LEU A 46 -0.12 -15.65 0.82
CA LEU A 46 -1.16 -15.22 -0.10
C LEU A 46 -0.90 -13.78 -0.55
N VAL A 47 -0.58 -12.89 0.39
CA VAL A 47 -0.24 -11.50 0.11
C VAL A 47 1.05 -11.39 -0.72
N ALA A 48 2.05 -12.21 -0.42
CA ALA A 48 3.26 -12.28 -1.25
C ALA A 48 2.91 -12.64 -2.71
N LEU A 49 2.03 -13.62 -2.92
CA LEU A 49 1.55 -13.98 -4.25
C LEU A 49 0.80 -12.82 -4.93
N GLU A 50 -0.06 -12.11 -4.21
CA GLU A 50 -0.72 -10.90 -4.72
C GLU A 50 0.30 -9.87 -5.22
N TYR A 51 1.39 -9.64 -4.47
CA TYR A 51 2.44 -8.70 -4.88
C TYR A 51 3.26 -9.19 -6.08
N VAL A 52 3.50 -10.50 -6.23
CA VAL A 52 4.12 -11.06 -7.44
C VAL A 52 3.28 -10.73 -8.68
N PHE A 53 1.98 -11.01 -8.62
CA PHE A 53 1.07 -10.72 -9.74
C PHE A 53 0.90 -9.21 -9.96
N ALA A 54 0.93 -8.40 -8.90
CA ALA A 54 0.92 -6.93 -9.02
C ALA A 54 2.17 -6.41 -9.74
N MET A 55 3.35 -6.94 -9.44
CA MET A 55 4.59 -6.58 -10.14
C MET A 55 4.49 -6.94 -11.63
N LEU A 56 4.09 -8.17 -11.96
CA LEU A 56 3.96 -8.64 -13.34
C LEU A 56 2.94 -7.81 -14.15
N SER A 57 1.77 -7.56 -13.58
CA SER A 57 0.71 -6.78 -14.24
C SER A 57 1.08 -5.31 -14.39
N GLY A 58 1.80 -4.75 -13.41
CA GLY A 58 2.35 -3.40 -13.47
C GLY A 58 3.29 -3.21 -14.65
N LEU A 59 4.14 -4.22 -14.94
CA LEU A 59 5.02 -4.25 -16.10
C LEU A 59 4.24 -4.28 -17.42
N ALA A 60 3.21 -5.11 -17.49
CA ALA A 60 2.36 -5.25 -18.67
C ALA A 60 1.45 -4.04 -18.91
N CYS A 61 1.28 -3.15 -17.91
CA CYS A 61 0.30 -2.07 -17.93
C CYS A 61 0.50 -1.12 -19.11
N GLY A 62 1.73 -0.77 -19.48
CA GLY A 62 2.01 0.10 -20.61
C GLY A 62 1.48 -0.45 -21.95
N ALA A 63 1.68 -1.74 -22.20
CA ALA A 63 1.15 -2.42 -23.37
C ALA A 63 -0.39 -2.47 -23.38
N LEU A 64 -0.99 -2.69 -22.20
CA LEU A 64 -2.44 -2.69 -22.07
C LEU A 64 -3.05 -1.30 -22.29
N ILE A 65 -2.41 -0.24 -21.78
CA ILE A 65 -2.82 1.15 -22.04
C ILE A 65 -2.77 1.45 -23.54
N ALA A 66 -1.67 1.08 -24.22
CA ALA A 66 -1.50 1.29 -25.65
C ALA A 66 -2.58 0.55 -26.49
N ARG A 67 -3.01 -0.64 -26.03
CA ARG A 67 -3.98 -1.47 -26.75
C ARG A 67 -5.44 -1.11 -26.46
N TYR A 68 -5.76 -0.82 -25.21
CA TYR A 68 -7.16 -0.69 -24.74
C TYR A 68 -7.54 0.72 -24.30
N GLY A 69 -6.57 1.61 -24.11
CA GLY A 69 -6.72 2.93 -23.52
C GLY A 69 -6.74 2.91 -21.98
N PRO A 70 -6.37 4.02 -21.32
CA PRO A 70 -6.18 4.07 -19.87
C PRO A 70 -7.49 3.87 -19.08
N VAL A 71 -8.64 4.40 -19.51
CA VAL A 71 -9.90 4.18 -18.78
C VAL A 71 -10.32 2.71 -18.83
N ARG A 72 -10.12 2.02 -19.95
CA ARG A 72 -10.39 0.59 -20.03
C ARG A 72 -9.47 -0.24 -19.14
N VAL A 73 -8.21 0.15 -19.00
CA VAL A 73 -7.28 -0.50 -18.07
C VAL A 73 -7.72 -0.28 -16.61
N CYS A 74 -8.24 0.90 -16.25
CA CYS A 74 -8.89 1.10 -14.94
C CYS A 74 -10.06 0.13 -14.71
N GLN A 75 -10.90 -0.06 -15.72
CA GLN A 75 -12.02 -1.02 -15.64
C GLN A 75 -11.52 -2.46 -15.50
N ILE A 76 -10.49 -2.86 -16.24
CA ILE A 76 -9.86 -4.18 -16.13
C ILE A 76 -9.28 -4.36 -14.72
N SER A 77 -8.58 -3.37 -14.17
CA SER A 77 -8.01 -3.40 -12.81
C SER A 77 -9.07 -3.70 -11.75
N ILE A 78 -10.16 -2.91 -11.73
CA ILE A 78 -11.24 -3.13 -10.76
C ILE A 78 -11.99 -4.43 -11.06
N GLY A 79 -12.19 -4.77 -12.33
CA GLY A 79 -12.87 -6.00 -12.76
C GLY A 79 -12.12 -7.26 -12.31
N LEU A 80 -10.79 -7.28 -12.41
CA LEU A 80 -9.94 -8.36 -11.88
C LEU A 80 -10.03 -8.45 -10.34
N ALA A 81 -10.04 -7.31 -9.65
CA ALA A 81 -10.24 -7.28 -8.21
C ALA A 81 -11.62 -7.83 -7.80
N ALA A 82 -12.69 -7.45 -8.53
CA ALA A 82 -14.04 -7.97 -8.33
C ALA A 82 -14.12 -9.49 -8.58
N ALA A 83 -13.55 -9.95 -9.69
CA ALA A 83 -13.49 -11.37 -10.03
C ALA A 83 -12.72 -12.19 -8.99
N GLY A 84 -11.59 -11.66 -8.51
CA GLY A 84 -10.81 -12.29 -7.46
C GLY A 84 -11.57 -12.42 -6.14
N LEU A 85 -12.21 -11.34 -5.67
CA LEU A 85 -13.05 -11.37 -4.48
C LEU A 85 -14.20 -12.39 -4.62
N ALA A 86 -14.88 -12.42 -5.77
CA ALA A 86 -15.96 -13.37 -6.04
C ALA A 86 -15.44 -14.82 -6.06
N LEU A 87 -14.29 -15.07 -6.72
CA LEU A 87 -13.68 -16.40 -6.82
C LEU A 87 -13.26 -16.93 -5.44
N GLY A 88 -12.72 -16.05 -4.58
CA GLY A 88 -12.32 -16.40 -3.22
C GLY A 88 -13.46 -16.93 -2.35
N THR A 89 -14.73 -16.60 -2.66
CA THR A 89 -15.90 -17.11 -1.92
C THR A 89 -16.10 -18.62 -2.05
N GLY A 90 -15.49 -19.27 -3.07
CA GLY A 90 -15.56 -20.71 -3.27
C GLY A 90 -14.89 -21.54 -2.18
N ALA A 91 -14.07 -20.95 -1.31
CA ALA A 91 -13.46 -21.59 -0.13
C ALA A 91 -12.64 -22.86 -0.43
N LEU A 92 -12.04 -22.93 -1.58
CA LEU A 92 -11.07 -23.97 -1.97
C LEU A 92 -9.70 -23.32 -2.12
N LEU A 93 -8.65 -23.95 -1.59
CA LEU A 93 -7.28 -23.40 -1.67
C LEU A 93 -6.85 -23.00 -3.08
N PRO A 94 -7.06 -23.82 -4.14
CA PRO A 94 -6.72 -23.40 -5.50
C PRO A 94 -7.45 -22.14 -5.96
N LEU A 95 -8.74 -21.98 -5.57
CA LEU A 95 -9.52 -20.78 -5.90
C LEU A 95 -9.01 -19.55 -5.14
N VAL A 96 -8.58 -19.72 -3.89
CA VAL A 96 -8.00 -18.64 -3.08
C VAL A 96 -6.67 -18.16 -3.68
N PHE A 97 -5.80 -19.07 -4.15
CA PHE A 97 -4.57 -18.71 -4.85
C PHE A 97 -4.86 -18.01 -6.20
N ALA A 98 -5.83 -18.52 -6.97
CA ALA A 98 -6.26 -17.87 -8.20
C ALA A 98 -6.87 -16.48 -7.93
N ALA A 99 -7.67 -16.34 -6.87
CA ALA A 99 -8.22 -15.07 -6.41
C ALA A 99 -7.11 -14.06 -6.08
N ALA A 100 -6.07 -14.48 -5.35
CA ALA A 100 -4.90 -13.65 -5.05
C ALA A 100 -4.21 -13.16 -6.32
N GLY A 101 -4.03 -14.04 -7.31
CA GLY A 101 -3.47 -13.68 -8.61
C GLY A 101 -4.30 -12.61 -9.34
N LEU A 102 -5.63 -12.76 -9.35
CA LEU A 102 -6.54 -11.79 -9.97
C LEU A 102 -6.52 -10.43 -9.23
N ILE A 103 -6.62 -10.45 -7.89
CA ILE A 103 -6.60 -9.24 -7.06
C ILE A 103 -5.27 -8.50 -7.24
N GLY A 104 -4.15 -9.22 -7.12
CA GLY A 104 -2.82 -8.66 -7.31
C GLY A 104 -2.64 -8.06 -8.70
N SER A 105 -3.06 -8.79 -9.76
CA SER A 105 -3.02 -8.27 -11.13
C SER A 105 -3.84 -6.99 -11.30
N GLY A 106 -5.02 -6.92 -10.69
CA GLY A 106 -5.83 -5.71 -10.67
C GLY A 106 -5.11 -4.54 -9.99
N TYR A 107 -4.54 -4.77 -8.81
CA TYR A 107 -3.86 -3.75 -8.02
C TYR A 107 -2.61 -3.19 -8.71
N GLY A 108 -1.80 -4.05 -9.34
CA GLY A 108 -0.52 -3.64 -9.92
C GLY A 108 -0.63 -2.65 -11.08
N MET A 109 -1.73 -2.67 -11.83
CA MET A 109 -1.95 -1.75 -12.96
C MET A 109 -2.37 -0.34 -12.52
N VAL A 110 -2.84 -0.15 -11.28
CA VAL A 110 -3.48 1.11 -10.84
C VAL A 110 -2.53 2.29 -10.86
N ASN A 111 -1.31 2.12 -10.35
CA ASN A 111 -0.35 3.23 -10.29
C ASN A 111 0.11 3.68 -11.68
N PRO A 112 0.53 2.80 -12.61
CA PRO A 112 0.90 3.19 -13.96
C PRO A 112 -0.25 3.86 -14.73
N VAL A 113 -1.46 3.30 -14.67
CA VAL A 113 -2.60 3.85 -15.42
C VAL A 113 -3.05 5.20 -14.86
N ALA A 114 -3.06 5.36 -13.53
CA ALA A 114 -3.39 6.63 -12.90
C ALA A 114 -2.35 7.71 -13.23
N SER A 115 -1.06 7.34 -13.24
CA SER A 115 0.01 8.25 -13.63
C SER A 115 -0.16 8.73 -15.07
N HIS A 116 -0.52 7.82 -15.98
CA HIS A 116 -0.78 8.16 -17.37
C HIS A 116 -1.96 9.14 -17.51
N ILE A 117 -3.10 8.87 -16.86
CA ILE A 117 -4.30 9.72 -16.89
C ILE A 117 -4.00 11.09 -16.28
N LEU A 118 -3.35 11.14 -15.12
CA LEU A 118 -3.13 12.38 -14.39
C LEU A 118 -2.04 13.24 -15.03
N ALA A 119 -1.01 12.64 -15.61
CA ALA A 119 0.04 13.37 -16.32
C ALA A 119 -0.50 14.17 -17.51
N SER A 120 -1.54 13.64 -18.19
CA SER A 120 -2.18 14.34 -19.32
C SER A 120 -3.21 15.39 -18.89
N ALA A 121 -3.80 15.26 -17.68
CA ALA A 121 -4.89 16.11 -17.22
C ALA A 121 -4.44 17.19 -16.22
N ALA A 122 -3.34 16.97 -15.48
CA ALA A 122 -2.92 17.83 -14.40
C ALA A 122 -2.06 19.02 -14.88
N PRO A 123 -2.38 20.27 -14.48
CA PRO A 123 -1.49 21.39 -14.71
C PRO A 123 -0.12 21.16 -14.03
N PRO A 124 1.01 21.53 -14.68
CA PRO A 124 2.34 21.29 -14.13
C PRO A 124 2.53 21.82 -12.70
N ARG A 125 1.93 22.98 -12.38
CA ARG A 125 2.01 23.62 -11.05
C ARG A 125 1.28 22.85 -9.95
N MET A 126 0.36 21.95 -10.28
CA MET A 126 -0.47 21.18 -9.33
C MET A 126 -0.19 19.68 -9.37
N MET A 127 0.76 19.24 -10.18
CA MET A 127 1.06 17.82 -10.40
C MET A 127 1.33 17.09 -9.08
N SER A 128 2.22 17.63 -8.24
CA SER A 128 2.58 17.03 -6.94
C SER A 128 1.37 16.87 -6.02
N LEU A 129 0.54 17.92 -5.89
CA LEU A 129 -0.67 17.88 -5.06
C LEU A 129 -1.68 16.84 -5.57
N ILE A 130 -1.91 16.80 -6.89
CA ILE A 130 -2.86 15.87 -7.51
C ILE A 130 -2.42 14.42 -7.29
N PHE A 131 -1.13 14.11 -7.48
CA PHE A 131 -0.58 12.79 -7.20
C PHE A 131 -0.64 12.44 -5.71
N SER A 132 -0.38 13.39 -4.81
CA SER A 132 -0.51 13.19 -3.37
C SER A 132 -1.95 12.84 -2.98
N ILE A 133 -2.94 13.58 -3.50
CA ILE A 133 -4.35 13.28 -3.27
C ILE A 133 -4.70 11.88 -3.81
N LYS A 134 -4.29 11.55 -5.04
CA LYS A 134 -4.51 10.22 -5.61
C LYS A 134 -3.94 9.10 -4.74
N GLN A 135 -2.76 9.32 -4.18
CA GLN A 135 -2.11 8.31 -3.34
C GLN A 135 -2.81 8.09 -1.98
N THR A 136 -3.69 8.99 -1.54
CA THR A 136 -4.54 8.73 -0.36
C THR A 136 -5.55 7.62 -0.59
N GLY A 137 -5.80 7.22 -1.85
CA GLY A 137 -6.65 6.08 -2.17
C GLY A 137 -6.21 4.76 -1.53
N VAL A 138 -4.89 4.54 -1.32
CA VAL A 138 -4.39 3.33 -0.66
C VAL A 138 -4.88 3.23 0.79
N PRO A 139 -4.59 4.19 1.69
CA PRO A 139 -5.09 4.12 3.05
C PRO A 139 -6.62 4.27 3.14
N LEU A 140 -7.26 4.96 2.20
CA LEU A 140 -8.72 5.01 2.14
C LEU A 140 -9.31 3.62 1.84
N GLY A 141 -8.73 2.87 0.93
CA GLY A 141 -9.10 1.48 0.67
C GLY A 141 -8.92 0.58 1.90
N GLY A 142 -7.83 0.77 2.65
CA GLY A 142 -7.59 0.08 3.93
C GLY A 142 -8.65 0.42 4.99
N ALA A 143 -8.98 1.70 5.15
CA ALA A 143 -10.02 2.13 6.06
C ALA A 143 -11.41 1.54 5.67
N LEU A 144 -11.72 1.53 4.38
CA LEU A 144 -12.94 0.90 3.87
C LEU A 144 -12.94 -0.61 4.14
N ALA A 145 -11.84 -1.30 3.90
CA ALA A 145 -11.73 -2.73 4.18
C ALA A 145 -11.99 -3.03 5.67
N GLY A 146 -11.35 -2.29 6.56
CA GLY A 146 -11.49 -2.48 8.01
C GLY A 146 -12.89 -2.14 8.55
N ALA A 147 -13.54 -1.10 8.00
CA ALA A 147 -14.87 -0.69 8.45
C ALA A 147 -16.01 -1.54 7.84
N LEU A 148 -15.95 -1.79 6.54
CA LEU A 148 -17.08 -2.41 5.83
C LEU A 148 -17.05 -3.93 5.92
N ILE A 149 -15.90 -4.56 5.68
CA ILE A 149 -15.82 -6.02 5.54
C ILE A 149 -16.21 -6.74 6.83
N PRO A 150 -15.66 -6.43 8.02
CA PRO A 150 -16.07 -7.07 9.25
C PRO A 150 -17.53 -6.82 9.63
N SER A 151 -18.02 -5.60 9.36
CA SER A 151 -19.43 -5.25 9.62
C SER A 151 -20.39 -6.08 8.75
N LEU A 152 -20.04 -6.27 7.47
CA LEU A 152 -20.85 -7.11 6.57
C LEU A 152 -20.77 -8.60 6.94
N VAL A 153 -19.67 -9.06 7.56
CA VAL A 153 -19.54 -10.45 8.02
C VAL A 153 -20.63 -10.79 9.04
N LEU A 154 -21.02 -9.84 9.91
CA LEU A 154 -22.07 -10.06 10.91
C LEU A 154 -23.43 -10.41 10.30
N TYR A 155 -23.78 -9.82 9.15
CA TYR A 155 -25.10 -9.96 8.54
C TYR A 155 -25.12 -10.97 7.39
N LEU A 156 -24.04 -11.09 6.66
CA LEU A 156 -23.96 -11.87 5.40
C LEU A 156 -22.98 -13.06 5.49
N GLY A 157 -22.30 -13.22 6.62
CA GLY A 157 -21.14 -14.10 6.70
C GLY A 157 -19.97 -13.61 5.83
N TRP A 158 -18.83 -14.27 5.93
CA TRP A 158 -17.62 -13.84 5.21
C TRP A 158 -17.75 -13.98 3.68
N ARG A 159 -18.45 -15.01 3.19
CA ARG A 159 -18.71 -15.17 1.75
C ARG A 159 -19.59 -14.04 1.21
N GLY A 160 -20.65 -13.70 1.94
CA GLY A 160 -21.53 -12.59 1.57
C GLY A 160 -20.82 -11.24 1.65
N SER A 161 -19.93 -11.04 2.62
CA SER A 161 -19.10 -9.84 2.73
C SER A 161 -18.15 -9.69 1.55
N ALA A 162 -17.44 -10.77 1.17
CA ALA A 162 -16.57 -10.77 0.00
C ALA A 162 -17.35 -10.55 -1.31
N ALA A 163 -18.52 -11.18 -1.45
CA ALA A 163 -19.41 -10.97 -2.60
C ALA A 163 -19.93 -9.52 -2.68
N ALA A 164 -20.31 -8.91 -1.56
CA ALA A 164 -20.73 -7.50 -1.52
C ALA A 164 -19.58 -6.55 -1.92
N ALA A 165 -18.35 -6.81 -1.46
CA ALA A 165 -17.18 -6.06 -1.90
C ALA A 165 -16.90 -6.25 -3.41
N ALA A 166 -17.07 -7.47 -3.93
CA ALA A 166 -16.98 -7.75 -5.36
C ALA A 166 -18.02 -6.98 -6.18
N LEU A 167 -19.27 -6.95 -5.71
CA LEU A 167 -20.37 -6.19 -6.34
C LEU A 167 -20.10 -4.69 -6.33
N LEU A 168 -19.55 -4.14 -5.24
CA LEU A 168 -19.14 -2.74 -5.17
C LEU A 168 -18.07 -2.42 -6.22
N CYS A 169 -17.07 -3.28 -6.38
CA CYS A 169 -16.06 -3.14 -7.43
C CYS A 169 -16.70 -3.27 -8.83
N ALA A 170 -17.59 -4.22 -9.06
CA ALA A 170 -18.27 -4.39 -10.34
C ALA A 170 -19.17 -3.18 -10.68
N ALA A 171 -19.88 -2.61 -9.70
CA ALA A 171 -20.66 -1.38 -9.88
C ALA A 171 -19.75 -0.19 -10.28
N ALA A 172 -18.56 -0.09 -9.72
CA ALA A 172 -17.58 0.95 -10.08
C ALA A 172 -17.08 0.78 -11.53
N VAL A 173 -16.91 -0.45 -12.04
CA VAL A 173 -16.59 -0.69 -13.46
C VAL A 173 -17.66 -0.07 -14.36
N LEU A 174 -18.94 -0.24 -14.01
CA LEU A 174 -20.07 0.33 -14.76
C LEU A 174 -20.11 1.85 -14.62
N ALA A 175 -19.89 2.39 -13.40
CA ALA A 175 -19.90 3.83 -13.15
C ALA A 175 -18.81 4.60 -13.92
N ILE A 176 -17.69 3.96 -14.25
CA ILE A 176 -16.58 4.56 -15.03
C ILE A 176 -16.87 4.50 -16.56
N GLN A 177 -17.84 3.69 -17.02
CA GLN A 177 -18.10 3.50 -18.44
C GLN A 177 -18.35 4.81 -19.23
N PRO A 178 -19.06 5.85 -18.71
CA PRO A 178 -19.24 7.10 -19.43
C PRO A 178 -17.92 7.87 -19.71
N ALA A 179 -16.90 7.71 -18.85
CA ALA A 179 -15.60 8.34 -19.05
C ALA A 179 -14.86 7.74 -20.25
N ARG A 180 -15.07 6.44 -20.54
CA ARG A 180 -14.51 5.77 -21.70
C ARG A 180 -15.00 6.35 -23.04
N ALA A 181 -16.29 6.72 -23.11
CA ALA A 181 -16.83 7.31 -24.32
C ALA A 181 -16.16 8.66 -24.69
N ARG A 182 -15.74 9.41 -23.65
CA ARG A 182 -14.99 10.66 -23.83
C ARG A 182 -13.51 10.42 -24.21
N GLU A 183 -12.93 9.33 -23.73
CA GLU A 183 -11.55 8.94 -24.05
C GLU A 183 -11.40 8.45 -25.50
N ALA A 184 -12.38 7.73 -26.02
CA ALA A 184 -12.36 7.19 -27.39
C ALA A 184 -12.20 8.28 -28.46
N ALA A 185 -12.51 9.53 -28.11
CA ALA A 185 -12.32 10.71 -28.98
C ALA A 185 -10.89 11.28 -28.94
N ALA A 186 -10.02 10.83 -28.01
CA ALA A 186 -8.65 11.30 -27.86
C ALA A 186 -7.66 10.27 -28.42
N GLN A 187 -6.78 10.69 -29.33
CA GLN A 187 -5.71 9.84 -29.83
C GLN A 187 -4.54 9.82 -28.84
N PHE A 188 -4.22 8.64 -28.30
CA PHE A 188 -3.05 8.46 -27.42
C PHE A 188 -1.81 8.05 -28.24
N PRO A 189 -0.63 8.65 -27.99
CA PRO A 189 0.62 8.22 -28.63
C PRO A 189 0.95 6.77 -28.22
N ARG A 190 1.19 5.92 -29.20
CA ARG A 190 1.66 4.56 -28.97
C ARG A 190 3.14 4.62 -28.57
N GLY A 191 3.45 4.37 -27.31
CA GLY A 191 4.83 4.27 -26.82
C GLY A 191 5.38 2.85 -27.02
N SER A 192 6.56 2.74 -27.64
CA SER A 192 7.35 1.51 -27.71
C SER A 192 8.34 1.51 -26.53
N GLY A 193 8.00 0.87 -25.40
CA GLY A 193 8.96 0.59 -24.32
C GLY A 193 9.69 -0.73 -24.61
N SER A 194 11.03 -0.72 -24.62
CA SER A 194 11.83 -1.93 -24.70
C SER A 194 11.95 -2.61 -23.32
N MET A 195 11.99 -3.95 -23.30
CA MET A 195 12.21 -4.74 -22.08
C MET A 195 13.60 -4.46 -21.46
N SER A 196 14.60 -4.05 -22.28
CA SER A 196 15.94 -3.68 -21.81
C SER A 196 15.94 -2.43 -20.92
N ASP A 197 14.97 -1.53 -21.11
CA ASP A 197 14.87 -0.27 -20.36
C ASP A 197 14.31 -0.50 -18.93
N PHE A 198 13.81 -1.70 -18.66
CA PHE A 198 13.19 -2.03 -17.38
C PHE A 198 14.20 -2.10 -16.21
N PHE A 199 15.40 -2.64 -16.45
CA PHE A 199 16.42 -2.79 -15.41
C PHE A 199 17.36 -1.57 -15.29
N ALA A 200 17.36 -0.66 -16.27
CA ALA A 200 18.18 0.55 -16.23
C ALA A 200 17.94 1.42 -14.98
N PRO A 201 16.68 1.63 -14.50
CA PRO A 201 16.42 2.35 -13.25
C PRO A 201 17.06 1.71 -12.03
N LEU A 202 17.10 0.39 -11.95
CA LEU A 202 17.71 -0.34 -10.84
C LEU A 202 19.23 -0.11 -10.82
N GLY A 203 19.90 -0.18 -11.97
CA GLY A 203 21.32 0.14 -12.10
C GLY A 203 21.64 1.57 -11.64
N MET A 204 20.79 2.55 -11.97
CA MET A 204 20.96 3.93 -11.52
C MET A 204 20.81 4.08 -9.99
N VAL A 205 19.92 3.32 -9.35
CA VAL A 205 19.77 3.32 -7.90
C VAL A 205 20.99 2.71 -7.23
N LEU A 206 21.46 1.56 -7.72
CA LEU A 206 22.65 0.86 -7.16
C LEU A 206 23.94 1.67 -7.31
N ALA A 207 24.07 2.46 -8.37
CA ALA A 207 25.22 3.31 -8.62
C ALA A 207 25.23 4.62 -7.80
N ASN A 208 24.13 4.97 -7.13
CA ASN A 208 23.98 6.24 -6.39
C ASN A 208 23.72 5.95 -4.90
N ALA A 209 24.78 6.00 -4.08
CA ALA A 209 24.71 5.65 -2.65
C ALA A 209 23.62 6.42 -1.86
N PRO A 210 23.42 7.75 -2.01
CA PRO A 210 22.31 8.46 -1.38
C PRO A 210 20.91 7.99 -1.79
N VAL A 211 20.74 7.57 -3.04
CA VAL A 211 19.47 7.04 -3.55
C VAL A 211 19.27 5.59 -3.09
N LEU A 212 20.34 4.79 -3.06
CA LEU A 212 20.31 3.42 -2.53
C LEU A 212 19.94 3.42 -1.03
N GLU A 213 20.47 4.36 -0.25
CA GLU A 213 20.07 4.53 1.15
C GLU A 213 18.55 4.75 1.28
N LEU A 214 17.99 5.64 0.46
CA LEU A 214 16.52 5.86 0.44
C LEU A 214 15.77 4.61 0.00
N ALA A 215 16.26 3.88 -0.98
CA ALA A 215 15.65 2.64 -1.43
C ALA A 215 15.61 1.57 -0.32
N ILE A 216 16.70 1.43 0.45
CA ILE A 216 16.74 0.52 1.62
C ILE A 216 15.76 1.00 2.71
N VAL A 217 15.71 2.30 3.00
CA VAL A 217 14.75 2.86 3.95
C VAL A 217 13.32 2.57 3.51
N SER A 218 13.00 2.71 2.22
CA SER A 218 11.66 2.40 1.71
C SER A 218 11.31 0.92 1.80
N MET A 219 12.27 0.02 1.61
CA MET A 219 12.10 -1.42 1.82
C MET A 219 11.75 -1.71 3.29
N ILE A 220 12.48 -1.11 4.22
CA ILE A 220 12.25 -1.27 5.67
C ILE A 220 10.88 -0.70 6.08
N PHE A 221 10.56 0.53 5.66
CA PHE A 221 9.30 1.18 5.99
C PHE A 221 8.11 0.47 5.33
N GLY A 222 8.29 0.01 4.10
CA GLY A 222 7.32 -0.84 3.41
C GLY A 222 7.06 -2.15 4.15
N SER A 223 8.09 -2.77 4.72
CA SER A 223 7.96 -3.98 5.52
C SER A 223 7.14 -3.74 6.79
N ALA A 224 7.40 -2.66 7.53
CA ALA A 224 6.62 -2.30 8.71
C ALA A 224 5.16 -1.95 8.37
N GLN A 225 4.96 -1.24 7.25
CA GLN A 225 3.62 -0.95 6.71
C GLN A 225 2.85 -2.23 6.40
N LEU A 226 3.50 -3.22 5.76
CA LEU A 226 2.85 -4.49 5.41
C LEU A 226 2.56 -5.35 6.64
N ALA A 227 3.40 -5.32 7.68
CA ALA A 227 3.09 -5.97 8.94
C ALA A 227 1.77 -5.43 9.54
N LEU A 228 1.57 -4.10 9.54
CA LEU A 228 0.30 -3.48 9.95
C LEU A 228 -0.84 -3.90 9.02
N ILE A 229 -0.66 -3.78 7.71
CA ILE A 229 -1.75 -4.04 6.74
C ILE A 229 -2.23 -5.49 6.82
N VAL A 230 -1.33 -6.44 6.94
CA VAL A 230 -1.64 -7.87 6.79
C VAL A 230 -2.07 -8.51 8.10
N TYR A 231 -1.44 -8.15 9.20
CA TYR A 231 -1.59 -8.91 10.44
C TYR A 231 -2.32 -8.19 11.57
N PHE A 232 -2.57 -6.87 11.44
CA PHE A 232 -3.06 -6.12 12.57
C PHE A 232 -4.48 -6.52 13.01
N VAL A 233 -5.38 -6.80 12.05
CA VAL A 233 -6.73 -7.30 12.37
C VAL A 233 -6.65 -8.69 13.03
N SER A 234 -5.79 -9.59 12.49
CA SER A 234 -5.58 -10.92 13.07
C SER A 234 -4.99 -10.83 14.47
N TYR A 235 -4.05 -9.94 14.72
CA TYR A 235 -3.47 -9.70 16.04
C TYR A 235 -4.52 -9.25 17.05
N LEU A 236 -5.28 -8.20 16.72
CA LEU A 236 -6.34 -7.69 17.60
C LEU A 236 -7.43 -8.73 17.87
N ASN A 237 -7.80 -9.53 16.86
CA ASN A 237 -8.87 -10.50 17.00
C ASN A 237 -8.41 -11.79 17.68
N LEU A 238 -7.31 -12.41 17.23
CA LEU A 238 -6.91 -13.75 17.65
C LEU A 238 -6.06 -13.78 18.93
N GLU A 239 -5.21 -12.75 19.14
CA GLU A 239 -4.33 -12.70 20.32
C GLU A 239 -4.93 -11.82 21.43
N LEU A 240 -5.59 -10.69 21.09
CA LEU A 240 -6.14 -9.75 22.07
C LEU A 240 -7.65 -9.90 22.31
N GLY A 241 -8.34 -10.79 21.58
CA GLY A 241 -9.75 -11.13 21.82
C GLY A 241 -10.77 -10.06 21.40
N TYR A 242 -10.37 -9.03 20.64
CA TYR A 242 -11.34 -8.07 20.08
C TYR A 242 -12.28 -8.77 19.10
N SER A 243 -13.55 -8.34 19.06
CA SER A 243 -14.45 -8.78 17.98
C SER A 243 -13.87 -8.41 16.61
N LEU A 244 -14.20 -9.16 15.55
CA LEU A 244 -13.72 -8.86 14.21
C LEU A 244 -14.09 -7.43 13.78
N VAL A 245 -15.27 -6.96 14.15
CA VAL A 245 -15.71 -5.58 13.89
C VAL A 245 -14.88 -4.57 14.68
N GLY A 246 -14.65 -4.82 15.96
CA GLY A 246 -13.81 -3.95 16.81
C GLY A 246 -12.39 -3.84 16.26
N ALA A 247 -11.77 -4.98 15.92
CA ALA A 247 -10.46 -5.04 15.30
C ALA A 247 -10.42 -4.28 13.96
N GLY A 248 -11.44 -4.45 13.11
CA GLY A 248 -11.57 -3.76 11.84
C GLY A 248 -11.74 -2.25 11.99
N LEU A 249 -12.50 -1.79 13.00
CA LEU A 249 -12.66 -0.35 13.28
C LEU A 249 -11.34 0.27 13.77
N ILE A 250 -10.62 -0.39 14.67
CA ILE A 250 -9.28 0.08 15.12
C ILE A 250 -8.31 0.15 13.92
N TYR A 251 -8.31 -0.87 13.06
CA TYR A 251 -7.55 -0.88 11.82
C TYR A 251 -7.94 0.27 10.88
N SER A 252 -9.23 0.58 10.77
CA SER A 252 -9.72 1.71 9.97
C SER A 252 -9.24 3.04 10.49
N VAL A 253 -9.20 3.22 11.82
CA VAL A 253 -8.63 4.41 12.46
C VAL A 253 -7.15 4.54 12.13
N ALA A 254 -6.37 3.47 12.18
CA ALA A 254 -4.96 3.49 11.80
C ALA A 254 -4.77 3.93 10.32
N HIS A 255 -5.59 3.43 9.41
CA HIS A 255 -5.53 3.84 8.00
C HIS A 255 -6.02 5.27 7.78
N GLY A 256 -7.08 5.70 8.46
CA GLY A 256 -7.54 7.09 8.46
C GLY A 256 -6.45 8.06 8.94
N ALA A 257 -5.76 7.71 10.04
CA ALA A 257 -4.61 8.45 10.53
C ALA A 257 -3.46 8.46 9.50
N GLY A 258 -3.28 7.38 8.73
CA GLY A 258 -2.34 7.33 7.61
C GLY A 258 -2.68 8.32 6.49
N VAL A 259 -3.97 8.55 6.19
CA VAL A 259 -4.40 9.62 5.24
C VAL A 259 -3.98 10.98 5.76
N VAL A 260 -4.31 11.29 7.01
CA VAL A 260 -3.94 12.55 7.66
C VAL A 260 -2.43 12.70 7.69
N GLY A 261 -1.70 11.64 8.09
CA GLY A 261 -0.25 11.63 8.15
C GLY A 261 0.40 11.96 6.79
N ARG A 262 -0.09 11.42 5.68
CA ARG A 262 0.46 11.74 4.34
C ARG A 262 0.45 13.23 4.02
N ILE A 263 -0.59 13.92 4.47
CA ILE A 263 -0.73 15.37 4.23
C ILE A 263 0.10 16.15 5.23
N THR A 264 -0.01 15.82 6.52
CA THR A 264 0.65 16.58 7.59
C THR A 264 2.16 16.42 7.57
N TRP A 265 2.70 15.22 7.37
CA TRP A 265 4.15 15.00 7.34
C TRP A 265 4.81 15.67 6.14
N GLY A 266 4.12 15.70 4.98
CA GLY A 266 4.57 16.48 3.83
C GLY A 266 4.65 17.97 4.14
N ALA A 267 3.59 18.54 4.73
CA ALA A 267 3.56 19.95 5.11
C ALA A 267 4.62 20.30 6.18
N VAL A 268 4.83 19.42 7.16
CA VAL A 268 5.89 19.59 8.19
C VAL A 268 7.27 19.53 7.55
N ALA A 269 7.51 18.61 6.61
CA ALA A 269 8.77 18.49 5.91
C ALA A 269 9.07 19.70 5.01
N ASP A 270 8.03 20.31 4.41
CA ASP A 270 8.23 21.45 3.53
C ASP A 270 8.44 22.76 4.32
N ARG A 271 7.92 22.87 5.56
CA ARG A 271 7.89 24.13 6.31
C ARG A 271 8.91 24.20 7.44
N TRP A 272 9.19 23.10 8.14
CA TRP A 272 9.99 23.11 9.37
C TRP A 272 11.15 22.15 9.39
N LEU A 273 11.10 21.07 8.63
CA LEU A 273 12.13 20.01 8.64
C LEU A 273 12.56 19.65 7.21
N SER A 274 13.78 19.14 7.09
CA SER A 274 14.15 18.47 5.82
C SER A 274 13.37 17.15 5.68
N SER A 275 13.07 16.73 4.43
CA SER A 275 12.43 15.43 4.21
C SER A 275 13.23 14.27 4.77
N ARG A 276 14.58 14.37 4.76
CA ARG A 276 15.46 13.38 5.38
C ARG A 276 15.22 13.28 6.89
N SER A 277 15.20 14.43 7.60
CA SER A 277 14.94 14.47 9.04
C SER A 277 13.52 13.98 9.37
N MET A 278 12.53 14.33 8.51
CA MET A 278 11.17 13.88 8.69
C MET A 278 11.06 12.36 8.53
N LEU A 279 11.73 11.76 7.53
CA LEU A 279 11.81 10.29 7.41
C LEU A 279 12.46 9.67 8.64
N GLY A 280 13.51 10.29 9.18
CA GLY A 280 14.14 9.83 10.41
C GLY A 280 13.17 9.79 11.59
N LEU A 281 12.42 10.86 11.81
CA LEU A 281 11.39 10.93 12.85
C LEU A 281 10.28 9.90 12.62
N LEU A 282 9.83 9.74 11.38
CA LEU A 282 8.81 8.74 11.04
C LEU A 282 9.28 7.31 11.32
N GLY A 283 10.56 6.99 11.07
CA GLY A 283 11.13 5.71 11.43
C GLY A 283 11.11 5.46 12.95
N LEU A 284 11.45 6.49 13.75
CA LEU A 284 11.38 6.41 15.21
C LEU A 284 9.92 6.32 15.70
N MET A 285 8.99 7.06 15.08
CA MET A 285 7.56 6.95 15.40
C MET A 285 7.00 5.57 15.07
N MET A 286 7.37 4.98 13.92
CA MET A 286 6.99 3.60 13.57
C MET A 286 7.50 2.62 14.63
N ALA A 287 8.76 2.77 15.03
CA ALA A 287 9.39 1.90 16.01
C ALA A 287 8.72 2.02 17.38
N SER A 288 8.52 3.23 17.88
CA SER A 288 7.91 3.46 19.20
C SER A 288 6.44 3.02 19.23
N ALA A 289 5.66 3.41 18.22
CA ALA A 289 4.25 3.02 18.15
C ALA A 289 4.10 1.50 17.94
N GLY A 290 4.92 0.89 17.08
CA GLY A 290 4.90 -0.55 16.87
C GLY A 290 5.40 -1.35 18.09
N THR A 291 6.36 -0.82 18.86
CA THR A 291 6.75 -1.41 20.15
C THR A 291 5.60 -1.32 21.15
N ALA A 292 4.86 -0.21 21.19
CA ALA A 292 3.67 -0.11 22.03
C ALA A 292 2.58 -1.10 21.59
N VAL A 293 2.34 -1.26 20.27
CA VAL A 293 1.45 -2.29 19.72
C VAL A 293 1.89 -3.69 20.16
N ALA A 294 3.18 -3.99 20.12
CA ALA A 294 3.73 -5.28 20.51
C ALA A 294 3.47 -5.65 21.99
N ASN A 295 3.20 -4.65 22.83
CA ASN A 295 2.94 -4.80 24.26
C ASN A 295 1.45 -4.61 24.62
N PHE A 296 0.55 -4.62 23.65
CA PHE A 296 -0.89 -4.62 23.95
C PHE A 296 -1.27 -5.89 24.71
N ASP A 297 -2.12 -5.74 25.71
CA ASP A 297 -2.75 -6.81 26.45
C ASP A 297 -4.22 -6.46 26.75
N ALA A 298 -4.93 -7.39 27.39
CA ALA A 298 -6.35 -7.23 27.73
C ALA A 298 -6.65 -6.08 28.71
N ASN A 299 -5.64 -5.56 29.44
CA ASN A 299 -5.79 -4.48 30.40
C ASN A 299 -5.64 -3.08 29.76
N TRP A 300 -5.19 -3.01 28.51
CA TRP A 300 -5.08 -1.73 27.86
C TRP A 300 -6.44 -1.08 27.62
N PRO A 301 -6.65 0.18 28.08
CA PRO A 301 -7.90 0.88 27.80
C PRO A 301 -8.07 1.13 26.31
N LEU A 302 -9.28 0.89 25.79
CA LEU A 302 -9.58 1.04 24.37
C LEU A 302 -9.10 2.38 23.77
N PRO A 303 -9.27 3.55 24.44
CA PRO A 303 -8.75 4.81 23.90
C PRO A 303 -7.23 4.82 23.66
N ALA A 304 -6.46 4.15 24.53
CA ALA A 304 -5.01 4.04 24.37
C ALA A 304 -4.64 3.13 23.19
N VAL A 305 -5.34 1.99 23.03
CA VAL A 305 -5.17 1.10 21.87
C VAL A 305 -5.47 1.85 20.59
N VAL A 306 -6.57 2.61 20.52
CA VAL A 306 -6.96 3.40 19.35
C VAL A 306 -5.91 4.50 19.04
N LEU A 307 -5.45 5.22 20.08
CA LEU A 307 -4.44 6.28 19.89
C LEU A 307 -3.10 5.73 19.38
N VAL A 308 -2.60 4.66 19.99
CA VAL A 308 -1.34 4.02 19.56
C VAL A 308 -1.47 3.46 18.14
N SER A 309 -2.62 2.84 17.81
CA SER A 309 -2.91 2.36 16.46
C SER A 309 -2.95 3.48 15.44
N ALA A 310 -3.54 4.63 15.80
CA ALA A 310 -3.56 5.83 14.96
C ALA A 310 -2.14 6.38 14.73
N LEU A 311 -1.30 6.46 15.77
CA LEU A 311 0.10 6.89 15.65
C LEU A 311 0.92 5.93 14.79
N PHE A 312 0.71 4.61 14.95
CA PHE A 312 1.36 3.61 14.12
C PHE A 312 0.92 3.76 12.66
N GLY A 313 -0.37 3.90 12.40
CA GLY A 313 -0.90 4.12 11.05
C GLY A 313 -0.43 5.43 10.43
N ALA A 314 -0.44 6.54 11.19
CA ALA A 314 0.04 7.85 10.73
C ALA A 314 1.49 7.80 10.27
N SER A 315 2.36 7.04 10.95
CA SER A 315 3.76 6.87 10.60
C SER A 315 3.95 5.78 9.53
N ALA A 316 3.47 4.55 9.76
CA ALA A 316 3.72 3.40 8.90
C ALA A 316 2.97 3.45 7.55
N VAL A 317 1.88 4.21 7.44
CA VAL A 317 1.15 4.39 6.18
C VAL A 317 1.38 5.80 5.59
N GLY A 318 1.77 6.76 6.44
CA GLY A 318 1.89 8.18 6.07
C GLY A 318 3.20 8.59 5.38
N TRP A 319 4.26 7.81 5.43
CA TRP A 319 5.64 8.19 5.05
C TRP A 319 5.87 8.43 3.54
N ASN A 320 5.06 7.84 2.69
CA ASN A 320 5.31 7.75 1.24
C ASN A 320 5.48 9.11 0.55
N GLY A 321 4.71 10.14 0.96
CA GLY A 321 4.79 11.49 0.35
C GLY A 321 6.14 12.15 0.61
N VAL A 322 6.61 12.11 1.85
CA VAL A 322 7.91 12.67 2.27
C VAL A 322 9.06 11.93 1.57
N TYR A 323 8.95 10.61 1.46
CA TYR A 323 9.91 9.76 0.77
C TYR A 323 10.04 10.12 -0.71
N LEU A 324 8.94 10.21 -1.44
CA LEU A 324 8.95 10.54 -2.86
C LEU A 324 9.52 11.95 -3.11
N ALA A 325 9.26 12.91 -2.22
CA ALA A 325 9.85 14.24 -2.30
C ALA A 325 11.37 14.21 -2.12
N GLU A 326 11.89 13.39 -1.20
CA GLU A 326 13.33 13.25 -0.99
C GLU A 326 14.01 12.51 -2.15
N VAL A 327 13.38 11.47 -2.71
CA VAL A 327 13.85 10.78 -3.92
C VAL A 327 13.94 11.75 -5.10
N ALA A 328 12.91 12.58 -5.31
CA ALA A 328 12.90 13.56 -6.39
C ALA A 328 14.01 14.60 -6.25
N ARG A 329 14.34 15.03 -5.01
CA ARG A 329 15.44 15.97 -4.74
C ARG A 329 16.83 15.38 -5.02
N ARG A 330 16.98 14.07 -4.84
CA ARG A 330 18.25 13.36 -5.03
C ARG A 330 18.44 12.82 -6.45
N ALA A 331 17.38 12.80 -7.23
CA ALA A 331 17.42 12.31 -8.59
C ALA A 331 18.16 13.31 -9.51
N PRO A 332 19.01 12.83 -10.43
CA PRO A 332 19.59 13.67 -11.46
C PRO A 332 18.52 14.36 -12.31
N PRO A 333 18.80 15.57 -12.85
CA PRO A 333 17.86 16.28 -13.71
C PRO A 333 17.34 15.40 -14.86
N GLY A 334 16.02 15.39 -15.09
CA GLY A 334 15.38 14.58 -16.13
C GLY A 334 15.25 13.09 -15.82
N ARG A 335 15.76 12.59 -14.69
CA ARG A 335 15.75 11.16 -14.32
C ARG A 335 14.85 10.82 -13.13
N VAL A 336 14.06 11.77 -12.62
CA VAL A 336 13.20 11.59 -11.43
C VAL A 336 12.30 10.36 -11.57
N GLY A 337 11.63 10.20 -12.72
CA GLY A 337 10.73 9.06 -12.95
C GLY A 337 11.45 7.71 -12.90
N ALA A 338 12.62 7.61 -13.56
CA ALA A 338 13.41 6.39 -13.57
C ALA A 338 13.94 6.03 -12.16
N ILE A 339 14.47 7.01 -11.43
CA ILE A 339 14.96 6.81 -10.07
C ILE A 339 13.81 6.41 -9.13
N THR A 340 12.64 7.06 -9.24
CA THR A 340 11.46 6.69 -8.45
C THR A 340 11.02 5.24 -8.75
N GLY A 341 11.00 4.84 -10.01
CA GLY A 341 10.70 3.46 -10.40
C GLY A 341 11.71 2.45 -9.83
N GLY A 342 13.01 2.77 -9.93
CA GLY A 342 14.06 1.93 -9.38
C GLY A 342 14.01 1.80 -7.86
N THR A 343 13.73 2.89 -7.14
CA THR A 343 13.58 2.84 -5.66
C THR A 343 12.30 2.12 -5.24
N GLN A 344 11.23 2.22 -6.02
CA GLN A 344 9.97 1.49 -5.78
C GLN A 344 10.15 -0.03 -5.84
N PHE A 345 11.08 -0.53 -6.64
CA PHE A 345 11.43 -1.95 -6.67
C PHE A 345 11.85 -2.46 -5.28
N PHE A 346 12.67 -1.71 -4.55
CA PHE A 346 13.06 -2.07 -3.18
C PHE A 346 11.88 -2.04 -2.22
N THR A 347 10.98 -1.06 -2.35
CA THR A 347 9.74 -1.02 -1.56
C THR A 347 8.93 -2.31 -1.78
N PHE A 348 8.80 -2.76 -3.03
CA PHE A 348 8.08 -4.00 -3.36
C PHE A 348 8.81 -5.25 -2.88
N VAL A 349 10.14 -5.28 -2.87
CA VAL A 349 10.89 -6.39 -2.24
C VAL A 349 10.54 -6.49 -0.75
N GLY A 350 10.49 -5.37 -0.03
CA GLY A 350 10.03 -5.33 1.35
C GLY A 350 8.59 -5.81 1.51
N ALA A 351 7.70 -5.33 0.63
CA ALA A 351 6.29 -5.73 0.64
C ALA A 351 6.08 -7.23 0.34
N LEU A 352 6.88 -7.80 -0.53
CA LEU A 352 6.84 -9.22 -0.88
C LEU A 352 7.38 -10.11 0.25
N ALA A 353 8.50 -9.72 0.85
CA ALA A 353 9.21 -10.53 1.84
C ALA A 353 8.62 -10.40 3.26
N ALA A 354 8.15 -9.22 3.65
CA ALA A 354 7.75 -8.94 5.02
C ALA A 354 6.57 -9.79 5.51
N PRO A 355 5.47 -9.98 4.78
CA PRO A 355 4.35 -10.75 5.28
C PRO A 355 4.68 -12.23 5.53
N PRO A 356 5.34 -12.98 4.65
CA PRO A 356 5.78 -14.34 4.95
C PRO A 356 6.74 -14.42 6.14
N LEU A 357 7.72 -13.51 6.22
CA LEU A 357 8.67 -13.49 7.33
C LEU A 357 7.99 -13.17 8.67
N PHE A 358 7.05 -12.23 8.68
CA PHE A 358 6.27 -11.93 9.87
C PHE A 358 5.45 -13.14 10.31
N GLY A 359 4.73 -13.77 9.37
CA GLY A 359 3.96 -14.99 9.63
C GLY A 359 4.81 -16.15 10.15
N LEU A 360 6.04 -16.30 9.62
CA LEU A 360 7.01 -17.28 10.12
C LEU A 360 7.39 -17.00 11.58
N VAL A 361 7.69 -15.74 11.92
CA VAL A 361 8.01 -15.36 13.31
C VAL A 361 6.82 -15.67 14.23
N VAL A 362 5.59 -15.33 13.82
CA VAL A 362 4.38 -15.68 14.59
C VAL A 362 4.24 -17.19 14.76
N GLY A 363 4.48 -17.97 13.68
CA GLY A 363 4.41 -19.43 13.71
C GLY A 363 5.43 -20.08 14.69
N ILE A 364 6.64 -19.52 14.77
CA ILE A 364 7.70 -20.00 15.66
C ILE A 364 7.47 -19.57 17.11
N THR A 365 7.05 -18.31 17.32
CA THR A 365 6.97 -17.71 18.65
C THR A 365 5.59 -17.83 19.30
N GLY A 366 4.57 -18.17 18.53
CA GLY A 366 3.17 -18.18 18.96
C GLY A 366 2.58 -16.81 19.27
N SER A 367 3.26 -15.68 18.88
CA SER A 367 2.84 -14.34 19.28
C SER A 367 3.05 -13.32 18.15
N TYR A 368 1.97 -12.60 17.83
CA TYR A 368 2.03 -11.43 16.93
C TYR A 368 2.80 -10.26 17.57
N GLY A 369 2.67 -10.07 18.90
CA GLY A 369 3.40 -9.04 19.62
C GLY A 369 4.91 -9.18 19.45
N LYS A 370 5.48 -10.39 19.59
CA LYS A 370 6.91 -10.65 19.36
C LYS A 370 7.33 -10.36 17.92
N ALA A 371 6.47 -10.67 16.94
CA ALA A 371 6.73 -10.37 15.55
C ALA A 371 6.74 -8.85 15.29
N TYR A 372 5.78 -8.10 15.84
CA TYR A 372 5.78 -6.63 15.77
C TYR A 372 7.04 -6.04 16.40
N LEU A 373 7.46 -6.51 17.57
CA LEU A 373 8.67 -6.02 18.23
C LEU A 373 9.91 -6.19 17.35
N LEU A 374 10.08 -7.37 16.73
CA LEU A 374 11.19 -7.64 15.82
C LEU A 374 11.15 -6.73 14.57
N PHE A 375 9.97 -6.59 13.95
CA PHE A 375 9.81 -5.78 12.74
C PHE A 375 9.95 -4.27 13.00
N CYS A 376 9.75 -3.81 14.25
CA CYS A 376 9.93 -2.40 14.61
C CYS A 376 11.40 -2.00 14.87
N LEU A 377 12.31 -2.95 15.03
CA LEU A 377 13.75 -2.65 15.19
C LEU A 377 14.34 -2.03 13.92
N LEU A 378 13.96 -2.52 12.74
CA LEU A 378 14.49 -2.02 11.46
C LEU A 378 14.11 -0.56 11.19
N PRO A 379 12.85 -0.13 11.33
CA PRO A 379 12.48 1.29 11.27
C PRO A 379 13.22 2.18 12.28
N ALA A 380 13.52 1.68 13.51
CA ALA A 380 14.31 2.42 14.47
C ALA A 380 15.72 2.69 13.95
N LEU A 381 16.41 1.65 13.46
CA LEU A 381 17.76 1.76 12.90
C LEU A 381 17.79 2.68 11.67
N ALA A 382 16.82 2.53 10.76
CA ALA A 382 16.67 3.40 9.60
C ALA A 382 16.42 4.86 10.02
N GLY A 383 15.58 5.08 11.04
CA GLY A 383 15.29 6.40 11.59
C GLY A 383 16.51 7.09 12.17
N VAL A 384 17.27 6.38 13.01
CA VAL A 384 18.53 6.87 13.58
C VAL A 384 19.54 7.22 12.48
N ARG A 385 19.72 6.33 11.49
CA ARG A 385 20.61 6.57 10.36
C ARG A 385 20.19 7.81 9.54
N MET A 386 18.90 8.01 9.31
CA MET A 386 18.40 9.20 8.60
C MET A 386 18.65 10.48 9.36
N LEU A 387 18.58 10.48 10.70
CA LEU A 387 18.80 11.66 11.52
C LEU A 387 20.29 12.00 11.68
N PHE A 388 21.13 10.99 11.87
CA PHE A 388 22.54 11.20 12.30
C PHE A 388 23.57 10.89 11.20
N GLY A 389 23.23 10.08 10.19
CA GLY A 389 24.16 9.66 9.14
C GLY A 389 24.64 10.79 8.20
N ALA A 390 23.97 11.95 8.19
CA ALA A 390 24.39 13.09 7.37
C ALA A 390 25.56 13.89 8.00
N ARG A 391 25.79 13.80 9.31
CA ARG A 391 26.86 14.55 9.99
C ARG A 391 28.26 13.97 9.76
N ALA A 392 28.35 12.67 9.45
CA ALA A 392 29.64 12.02 9.20
C ALA A 392 30.26 12.42 7.84
N ASN A 393 29.47 12.76 6.83
CA ASN A 393 29.99 13.15 5.51
C ASN A 393 30.27 14.66 5.36
N ALA A 394 29.81 15.50 6.28
CA ALA A 394 30.10 16.93 6.27
C ALA A 394 31.47 17.27 6.97
N GLY A 395 32.00 16.32 7.74
CA GLY A 395 33.28 16.49 8.46
C GLY A 395 34.50 16.00 7.71
N SER A 396 34.36 15.38 6.52
CA SER A 396 35.48 14.84 5.73
C SER A 396 35.87 15.68 4.50
N THR A 397 35.31 16.90 4.39
CA THR A 397 35.64 17.87 3.33
C THR A 397 35.99 19.21 3.93
N GLN A 398 36.92 19.23 4.92
CA GLN A 398 37.71 20.39 5.33
C GLN A 398 39.19 20.07 5.20
#